data_b34e3330f7f2df68485e2561ed95b4bf
#
_entry.id   b34e3330f7f2df68485e2561ed95b4bf
#
_cell.length_a   1.000
_cell.length_b   1.000
_cell.length_c   1.000
_cell.angle_alpha   90.00
_cell.angle_beta   90.00
_cell.angle_gamma   90.00
#
_symmetry.space_group_name_H-M   'P 1'
#
loop_
_entity.id
_entity.type
_entity.pdbx_description
1 polymer ?
#
loop_
_entity_poly.entity_id
_entity_poly.type
_entity_poly.pdbx_seq_one_letter_code
_entity_poly.pdbx_strand_id
1 'polypeptide(L)'
;MSFSSDVKEELSARLDSARHCQIAEFAALMGMSGRIRRSSGGEMQVEMLTENEVARYKFIVLLETIFDIDSSDILYISESSRDTSIRICDQKQVAKILQTLKWTDDTFEHIEPVFVDPRIVQKDCCKKSFIRGAFIAAGSISDPNKFYHYEIVCDYEEDAECLKDMLCFFNLDAK
;
A
#
# COMPACT_ATOMS: atom_id res chain seq x y z
N MET A 1 -20.50 11.21 6.71
CA MET A 1 -19.50 10.28 6.15
C MET A 1 -20.22 9.17 5.39
N SER A 2 -19.57 8.51 4.46
CA SER A 2 -20.18 7.40 3.73
C SER A 2 -19.88 6.08 4.45
N PHE A 3 -20.73 5.08 4.28
CA PHE A 3 -20.47 3.73 4.80
C PHE A 3 -19.07 3.21 4.42
N SER A 4 -18.64 3.45 3.18
CA SER A 4 -17.28 3.10 2.72
C SER A 4 -16.18 3.82 3.49
N SER A 5 -16.38 5.08 3.86
CA SER A 5 -15.40 5.83 4.68
C SER A 5 -15.30 5.26 6.07
N ASP A 6 -16.44 4.95 6.70
CA ASP A 6 -16.48 4.38 8.05
C ASP A 6 -15.77 3.01 8.10
N VAL A 7 -16.00 2.16 7.08
CA VAL A 7 -15.30 0.87 6.95
C VAL A 7 -13.79 1.06 6.77
N LYS A 8 -13.37 2.02 5.95
CA LYS A 8 -11.94 2.29 5.76
C LYS A 8 -11.27 2.77 7.04
N GLU A 9 -11.92 3.64 7.81
CA GLU A 9 -11.42 4.11 9.11
C GLU A 9 -11.26 2.96 10.08
N GLU A 10 -12.26 2.08 10.21
CA GLU A 10 -12.21 0.89 11.06
C GLU A 10 -11.05 -0.04 10.66
N LEU A 11 -10.90 -0.31 9.35
CA LEU A 11 -9.81 -1.14 8.84
C LEU A 11 -8.43 -0.51 9.05
N SER A 12 -8.32 0.81 8.94
CA SER A 12 -7.05 1.51 9.12
C SER A 12 -6.56 1.49 10.57
N ALA A 13 -7.48 1.46 11.52
CA ALA A 13 -7.17 1.35 12.94
C ALA A 13 -6.60 -0.03 13.33
N ARG A 14 -6.85 -1.05 12.50
CA ARG A 14 -6.34 -2.40 12.73
C ARG A 14 -4.86 -2.49 12.34
N LEU A 15 -4.00 -2.84 13.28
CA LEU A 15 -2.60 -3.14 13.06
C LEU A 15 -2.33 -4.60 13.46
N ASP A 16 -1.91 -5.42 12.51
CA ASP A 16 -1.53 -6.80 12.80
C ASP A 16 -0.24 -6.83 13.63
N SER A 17 -0.15 -7.76 14.58
CA SER A 17 1.05 -7.93 15.41
C SER A 17 2.21 -8.59 14.66
N ALA A 18 1.90 -9.38 13.64
CA ALA A 18 2.89 -10.11 12.86
C ALA A 18 3.52 -9.21 11.78
N ARG A 19 4.84 -9.06 11.83
CA ARG A 19 5.60 -8.22 10.88
C ARG A 19 5.34 -8.59 9.42
N HIS A 20 5.23 -9.89 9.08
CA HIS A 20 4.95 -10.30 7.71
C HIS A 20 3.56 -9.84 7.20
N CYS A 21 2.57 -9.72 8.08
CA CYS A 21 1.26 -9.15 7.75
C CYS A 21 1.34 -7.63 7.57
N GLN A 22 2.09 -6.95 8.43
CA GLN A 22 2.35 -5.50 8.27
C GLN A 22 3.04 -5.21 6.95
N ILE A 23 4.04 -6.01 6.56
CA ILE A 23 4.74 -5.88 5.26
C ILE A 23 3.78 -6.12 4.10
N ALA A 24 2.90 -7.11 4.18
CA ALA A 24 1.92 -7.37 3.13
C ALA A 24 0.94 -6.20 2.95
N GLU A 25 0.47 -5.61 4.05
CA GLU A 25 -0.40 -4.43 4.00
C GLU A 25 0.32 -3.20 3.44
N PHE A 26 1.58 -2.99 3.85
CA PHE A 26 2.43 -1.94 3.30
C PHE A 26 2.69 -2.13 1.81
N ALA A 27 2.97 -3.36 1.37
CA ALA A 27 3.15 -3.70 -0.05
C ALA A 27 1.91 -3.38 -0.88
N ALA A 28 0.71 -3.60 -0.34
CA ALA A 28 -0.54 -3.22 -1.02
C ALA A 28 -0.66 -1.71 -1.21
N LEU A 29 -0.39 -0.91 -0.18
CA LEU A 29 -0.40 0.55 -0.29
C LEU A 29 0.62 1.05 -1.32
N MET A 30 1.83 0.46 -1.32
CA MET A 30 2.87 0.78 -2.29
C MET A 30 2.51 0.32 -3.71
N GLY A 31 1.93 -0.87 -3.86
CA GLY A 31 1.49 -1.38 -5.17
C GLY A 31 0.37 -0.53 -5.78
N MET A 32 -0.54 -0.01 -4.95
CA MET A 32 -1.68 0.79 -5.39
C MET A 32 -1.34 2.26 -5.63
N SER A 33 -0.44 2.86 -4.83
CA SER A 33 -0.24 4.32 -4.80
C SER A 33 1.23 4.74 -4.71
N GLY A 34 2.15 3.76 -4.63
CA GLY A 34 3.57 4.02 -4.45
C GLY A 34 4.31 4.14 -5.78
N ARG A 35 5.40 4.88 -5.74
CA ARG A 35 6.34 4.98 -6.86
C ARG A 35 7.75 5.31 -6.39
N ILE A 36 8.72 5.05 -7.24
CA ILE A 36 10.10 5.49 -7.07
C ILE A 36 10.31 6.76 -7.89
N ARG A 37 10.91 7.75 -7.27
CA ARG A 37 11.39 8.95 -7.96
C ARG A 37 12.92 9.03 -7.88
N ARG A 38 13.49 9.79 -8.82
CA ARG A 38 14.88 10.24 -8.72
C ARG A 38 14.89 11.76 -8.52
N SER A 39 15.66 12.20 -7.53
CA SER A 39 15.93 13.63 -7.35
C SER A 39 16.78 14.18 -8.49
N SER A 40 16.91 15.50 -8.57
CA SER A 40 17.82 16.15 -9.52
C SER A 40 19.29 15.75 -9.34
N GLY A 41 19.68 15.34 -8.13
CA GLY A 41 20.99 14.80 -7.79
C GLY A 41 21.17 13.31 -8.08
N GLY A 42 20.12 12.63 -8.61
CA GLY A 42 20.15 11.19 -8.92
C GLY A 42 19.81 10.26 -7.75
N GLU A 43 19.58 10.80 -6.55
CA GLU A 43 19.18 10.03 -5.38
C GLU A 43 17.78 9.45 -5.54
N MET A 44 17.57 8.23 -5.05
CA MET A 44 16.26 7.60 -5.08
C MET A 44 15.38 8.08 -3.92
N GLN A 45 14.11 8.20 -4.21
CA GLN A 45 13.07 8.54 -3.24
C GLN A 45 11.91 7.57 -3.39
N VAL A 46 11.38 7.13 -2.27
CA VAL A 46 10.13 6.38 -2.24
C VAL A 46 9.00 7.37 -1.98
N GLU A 47 7.97 7.30 -2.80
CA GLU A 47 6.84 8.23 -2.74
C GLU A 47 5.52 7.47 -2.76
N MET A 48 4.59 7.93 -1.97
CA MET A 48 3.17 7.57 -2.06
C MET A 48 2.36 8.82 -2.39
N LEU A 49 1.57 8.76 -3.46
CA LEU A 49 0.65 9.81 -3.86
C LEU A 49 -0.79 9.35 -3.61
N THR A 50 -1.53 10.09 -2.81
CA THR A 50 -2.92 9.76 -2.50
C THR A 50 -3.74 10.97 -2.07
N GLU A 51 -4.99 11.03 -2.53
CA GLU A 51 -6.02 11.94 -2.01
C GLU A 51 -6.66 11.41 -0.71
N ASN A 52 -6.47 10.13 -0.42
CA ASN A 52 -7.14 9.43 0.66
C ASN A 52 -6.38 9.59 1.98
N GLU A 53 -6.93 10.37 2.90
CA GLU A 53 -6.33 10.62 4.21
C GLU A 53 -6.18 9.35 5.06
N VAL A 54 -7.12 8.42 4.94
CA VAL A 54 -7.08 7.13 5.67
C VAL A 54 -5.92 6.26 5.17
N ALA A 55 -5.71 6.20 3.86
CA ALA A 55 -4.58 5.49 3.26
C ALA A 55 -3.25 6.13 3.67
N ARG A 56 -3.18 7.47 3.67
CA ARG A 56 -2.02 8.22 4.10
C ARG A 56 -1.67 7.95 5.56
N TYR A 57 -2.66 8.01 6.46
CA TYR A 57 -2.48 7.69 7.87
C TYR A 57 -1.94 6.26 8.05
N LYS A 58 -2.55 5.28 7.40
CA LYS A 58 -2.12 3.88 7.47
C LYS A 58 -0.69 3.69 6.97
N PHE A 59 -0.33 4.37 5.90
CA PHE A 59 1.01 4.32 5.33
C PHE A 59 2.06 4.82 6.33
N ILE A 60 1.79 5.94 7.00
CA ILE A 60 2.69 6.51 8.01
C ILE A 60 2.84 5.56 9.20
N VAL A 61 1.74 5.01 9.72
CA VAL A 61 1.79 4.02 10.81
C VAL A 61 2.64 2.81 10.46
N LEU A 62 2.54 2.32 9.22
CA LEU A 62 3.33 1.18 8.77
C LEU A 62 4.81 1.55 8.53
N LEU A 63 5.11 2.75 8.04
CA LEU A 63 6.49 3.25 7.94
C LEU A 63 7.17 3.28 9.31
N GLU A 64 6.49 3.82 10.32
CA GLU A 64 6.98 3.86 11.69
C GLU A 64 7.14 2.44 12.26
N THR A 65 6.11 1.60 12.13
CA THR A 65 6.09 0.26 12.73
C THR A 65 7.10 -0.70 12.10
N ILE A 66 7.25 -0.69 10.77
CA ILE A 66 8.08 -1.66 10.03
C ILE A 66 9.54 -1.19 9.97
N PHE A 67 9.76 0.10 9.74
CA PHE A 67 11.06 0.67 9.39
C PHE A 67 11.64 1.60 10.44
N ASP A 68 10.89 1.89 11.52
CA ASP A 68 11.27 2.86 12.56
C ASP A 68 11.56 4.25 11.99
N ILE A 69 10.74 4.67 11.02
CA ILE A 69 10.83 5.99 10.39
C ILE A 69 9.98 6.96 11.20
N ASP A 70 10.63 7.97 11.78
CA ASP A 70 9.96 9.05 12.48
C ASP A 70 9.20 9.96 11.51
N SER A 71 8.08 10.50 11.94
CA SER A 71 7.29 11.44 11.13
C SER A 71 8.06 12.69 10.71
N SER A 72 9.11 13.07 11.46
CA SER A 72 10.01 14.19 11.12
C SER A 72 10.90 13.89 9.89
N ASP A 73 11.11 12.61 9.56
CA ASP A 73 11.90 12.17 8.40
C ASP A 73 11.05 12.04 7.12
N ILE A 74 9.76 12.32 7.23
CA ILE A 74 8.80 12.22 6.13
C ILE A 74 8.56 13.61 5.54
N LEU A 75 8.75 13.74 4.23
CA LEU A 75 8.40 14.95 3.51
C LEU A 75 6.95 14.89 3.02
N TYR A 76 6.20 15.93 3.34
CA TYR A 76 4.84 16.13 2.86
C TYR A 76 4.86 17.20 1.78
N ILE A 77 4.43 16.85 0.58
CA ILE A 77 4.41 17.77 -0.57
C ILE A 77 2.98 17.84 -1.09
N SER A 78 2.40 19.03 -1.04
CA SER A 78 1.11 19.28 -1.66
C SER A 78 1.34 19.51 -3.16
N GLU A 79 0.92 18.59 -3.99
CA GLU A 79 1.06 18.71 -5.46
C GLU A 79 -0.17 19.41 -6.07
N SER A 80 -1.32 19.36 -5.38
CA SER A 80 -2.55 20.07 -5.72
C SER A 80 -3.37 20.34 -4.47
N SER A 81 -4.55 20.94 -4.61
CA SER A 81 -5.48 21.16 -3.49
C SER A 81 -6.01 19.86 -2.85
N ARG A 82 -5.84 18.72 -3.51
CA ARG A 82 -6.34 17.41 -3.06
C ARG A 82 -5.24 16.38 -2.88
N ASP A 83 -4.19 16.44 -3.71
CA ASP A 83 -3.12 15.43 -3.71
C ASP A 83 -2.02 15.80 -2.73
N THR A 84 -1.74 14.91 -1.80
CA THR A 84 -0.57 14.98 -0.94
C THR A 84 0.36 13.82 -1.24
N SER A 85 1.60 14.16 -1.58
CA SER A 85 2.68 13.21 -1.74
C SER A 85 3.43 13.07 -0.41
N ILE A 86 3.68 11.82 -0.02
CA ILE A 86 4.54 11.46 1.11
C ILE A 86 5.83 10.91 0.53
N ARG A 87 6.98 11.49 0.92
CA ARG A 87 8.29 11.08 0.39
C ARG A 87 9.25 10.71 1.50
N ILE A 88 9.97 9.63 1.27
CA ILE A 88 11.12 9.19 2.06
C ILE A 88 12.36 9.39 1.21
N CYS A 89 13.30 10.20 1.72
CA CYS A 89 14.51 10.62 0.99
C CYS A 89 15.80 10.06 1.59
N ASP A 90 15.79 9.64 2.86
CA ASP A 90 16.97 9.02 3.46
C ASP A 90 17.33 7.72 2.74
N GLN A 91 18.55 7.65 2.21
CA GLN A 91 18.96 6.54 1.32
C GLN A 91 19.01 5.18 2.04
N LYS A 92 19.27 5.17 3.36
CA LYS A 92 19.25 3.93 4.14
C LYS A 92 17.83 3.42 4.32
N GLN A 93 16.88 4.32 4.56
CA GLN A 93 15.45 3.96 4.67
C GLN A 93 14.89 3.55 3.32
N VAL A 94 15.20 4.28 2.26
CA VAL A 94 14.83 3.91 0.88
C VAL A 94 15.31 2.50 0.55
N ALA A 95 16.58 2.18 0.83
CA ALA A 95 17.15 0.86 0.60
C ALA A 95 16.37 -0.25 1.36
N LYS A 96 16.08 -0.03 2.65
CA LYS A 96 15.30 -0.98 3.45
C LYS A 96 13.89 -1.21 2.89
N ILE A 97 13.22 -0.14 2.46
CA ILE A 97 11.88 -0.22 1.88
C ILE A 97 11.92 -1.06 0.59
N LEU A 98 12.83 -0.75 -0.33
CA LEU A 98 12.95 -1.45 -1.61
C LEU A 98 13.27 -2.93 -1.43
N GLN A 99 14.18 -3.29 -0.53
CA GLN A 99 14.49 -4.68 -0.20
C GLN A 99 13.31 -5.40 0.44
N THR A 100 12.59 -4.74 1.35
CA THR A 100 11.41 -5.31 2.01
C THR A 100 10.30 -5.61 1.01
N LEU A 101 10.07 -4.72 0.05
CA LEU A 101 9.11 -4.90 -1.04
C LEU A 101 9.58 -5.90 -2.11
N LYS A 102 10.83 -6.37 -2.04
CA LYS A 102 11.45 -7.20 -3.07
C LYS A 102 11.54 -6.52 -4.45
N TRP A 103 11.60 -5.20 -4.46
CA TRP A 103 11.79 -4.39 -5.67
C TRP A 103 13.25 -4.28 -6.09
N THR A 104 14.15 -4.77 -5.29
CA THR A 104 15.59 -4.89 -5.57
C THR A 104 16.19 -6.08 -4.81
N ASP A 105 17.33 -6.50 -5.26
CA ASP A 105 18.21 -7.44 -4.54
C ASP A 105 19.19 -6.68 -3.62
N ASP A 106 20.13 -7.43 -3.05
CA ASP A 106 21.16 -6.87 -2.16
C ASP A 106 22.20 -6.00 -2.89
N THR A 107 22.27 -6.08 -4.21
CA THR A 107 23.23 -5.31 -5.02
C THR A 107 22.72 -3.92 -5.39
N PHE A 108 21.42 -3.70 -5.42
CA PHE A 108 20.76 -2.49 -5.92
C PHE A 108 21.08 -2.15 -7.39
N GLU A 109 21.63 -3.12 -8.15
CA GLU A 109 21.91 -2.93 -9.57
C GLU A 109 20.63 -2.84 -10.40
N HIS A 110 19.62 -3.61 -9.99
CA HIS A 110 18.30 -3.63 -10.64
C HIS A 110 17.22 -3.29 -9.65
N ILE A 111 16.39 -2.31 -10.01
CA ILE A 111 15.23 -1.90 -9.24
C ILE A 111 14.02 -2.02 -10.16
N GLU A 112 13.14 -2.95 -9.81
CA GLU A 112 11.94 -3.26 -10.58
C GLU A 112 10.73 -3.23 -9.65
N PRO A 113 9.98 -2.10 -9.63
CA PRO A 113 8.71 -2.05 -8.92
C PRO A 113 7.73 -3.05 -9.49
N VAL A 114 7.16 -3.88 -8.61
CA VAL A 114 6.10 -4.81 -8.95
C VAL A 114 4.90 -4.55 -8.05
N PHE A 115 3.71 -4.91 -8.50
CA PHE A 115 2.48 -4.75 -7.71
C PHE A 115 2.59 -5.47 -6.36
N VAL A 116 2.97 -6.75 -6.38
CA VAL A 116 3.35 -7.51 -5.21
C VAL A 116 4.28 -8.66 -5.59
N ASP A 117 5.36 -8.84 -4.85
CA ASP A 117 6.18 -10.04 -4.97
C ASP A 117 5.46 -11.23 -4.31
N PRO A 118 5.34 -12.39 -4.97
CA PRO A 118 4.64 -13.55 -4.42
C PRO A 118 5.14 -14.01 -3.05
N ARG A 119 6.41 -13.76 -2.72
CA ARG A 119 6.98 -14.11 -1.42
C ARG A 119 6.36 -13.34 -0.25
N ILE A 120 5.80 -12.16 -0.51
CA ILE A 120 5.15 -11.32 0.50
C ILE A 120 3.77 -11.85 0.88
N VAL A 121 3.07 -12.49 -0.06
CA VAL A 121 1.68 -12.96 0.11
C VAL A 121 1.54 -14.48 0.12
N GLN A 122 2.55 -15.20 0.58
CA GLN A 122 2.52 -16.67 0.64
C GLN A 122 1.51 -17.20 1.66
N LYS A 123 1.42 -16.56 2.83
CA LYS A 123 0.51 -16.98 3.92
C LYS A 123 -0.88 -16.40 3.74
N ASP A 124 -1.89 -17.12 4.17
CA ASP A 124 -3.30 -16.67 4.11
C ASP A 124 -3.51 -15.35 4.86
N CYS A 125 -2.87 -15.20 6.04
CA CYS A 125 -2.92 -13.95 6.80
C CYS A 125 -2.28 -12.78 6.05
N CYS A 126 -1.22 -13.03 5.26
CA CYS A 126 -0.60 -11.99 4.43
C CYS A 126 -1.50 -11.59 3.26
N LYS A 127 -2.17 -12.54 2.60
CA LYS A 127 -3.16 -12.24 1.57
C LYS A 127 -4.29 -11.35 2.11
N LYS A 128 -4.82 -11.68 3.29
CA LYS A 128 -5.86 -10.86 3.96
C LYS A 128 -5.37 -9.44 4.24
N SER A 129 -4.15 -9.31 4.76
CA SER A 129 -3.56 -8.00 5.06
C SER A 129 -3.30 -7.19 3.78
N PHE A 130 -2.87 -7.85 2.69
CA PHE A 130 -2.70 -7.23 1.38
C PHE A 130 -4.03 -6.72 0.82
N ILE A 131 -5.08 -7.56 0.82
CA ILE A 131 -6.43 -7.17 0.36
C ILE A 131 -6.96 -5.99 1.19
N ARG A 132 -6.75 -5.98 2.50
CA ARG A 132 -7.13 -4.86 3.37
C ARG A 132 -6.41 -3.56 2.96
N GLY A 133 -5.10 -3.61 2.75
CA GLY A 133 -4.32 -2.45 2.30
C GLY A 133 -4.78 -1.94 0.93
N ALA A 134 -5.03 -2.83 -0.02
CA ALA A 134 -5.55 -2.46 -1.35
C ALA A 134 -6.94 -1.83 -1.25
N PHE A 135 -7.82 -2.35 -0.40
CA PHE A 135 -9.14 -1.76 -0.16
C PHE A 135 -9.04 -0.37 0.49
N ILE A 136 -8.18 -0.20 1.49
CA ILE A 136 -7.94 1.12 2.11
C ILE A 136 -7.49 2.12 1.05
N ALA A 137 -6.58 1.73 0.16
CA ALA A 137 -6.03 2.61 -0.88
C ALA A 137 -7.07 3.00 -1.93
N ALA A 138 -7.76 2.04 -2.53
CA ALA A 138 -8.59 2.27 -3.73
C ALA A 138 -9.91 1.48 -3.73
N GLY A 139 -10.33 0.95 -2.59
CA GLY A 139 -11.59 0.23 -2.49
C GLY A 139 -12.78 1.13 -2.26
N SER A 140 -13.96 0.63 -2.59
CA SER A 140 -15.23 1.17 -2.15
C SER A 140 -16.24 0.06 -1.84
N ILE A 141 -17.14 0.34 -0.92
CA ILE A 141 -18.19 -0.59 -0.52
C ILE A 141 -19.49 0.17 -0.27
N SER A 142 -20.61 -0.37 -0.76
CA SER A 142 -21.93 0.17 -0.49
C SER A 142 -22.47 -0.30 0.86
N ASP A 143 -23.41 0.48 1.40
CA ASP A 143 -24.21 0.06 2.56
C ASP A 143 -25.01 -1.21 2.21
N PRO A 144 -24.78 -2.36 2.89
CA PRO A 144 -25.44 -3.62 2.57
C PRO A 144 -26.96 -3.59 2.75
N ASN A 145 -27.49 -2.60 3.49
CA ASN A 145 -28.94 -2.41 3.62
C ASN A 145 -29.58 -1.76 2.38
N LYS A 146 -28.77 -1.20 1.49
CA LYS A 146 -29.23 -0.54 0.26
C LYS A 146 -29.00 -1.38 -0.98
N PHE A 147 -27.75 -1.83 -1.20
CA PHE A 147 -27.36 -2.72 -2.29
C PHE A 147 -25.96 -3.31 -2.02
N TYR A 148 -25.62 -4.36 -2.72
CA TYR A 148 -24.29 -4.97 -2.60
C TYR A 148 -23.40 -4.48 -3.72
N HIS A 149 -22.37 -3.74 -3.36
CA HIS A 149 -21.31 -3.33 -4.26
C HIS A 149 -20.01 -3.29 -3.48
N TYR A 150 -19.00 -3.99 -3.96
CA TYR A 150 -17.65 -3.99 -3.44
C TYR A 150 -16.70 -3.96 -4.62
N GLU A 151 -15.80 -3.01 -4.66
CA GLU A 151 -14.80 -2.89 -5.70
C GLU A 151 -13.45 -2.43 -5.14
N ILE A 152 -12.38 -2.79 -5.84
CA ILE A 152 -11.05 -2.21 -5.70
C ILE A 152 -10.61 -1.83 -7.10
N VAL A 153 -10.32 -0.54 -7.32
CA VAL A 153 -9.93 -0.02 -8.63
C VAL A 153 -8.42 -0.13 -8.78
N CYS A 154 -7.96 -0.80 -9.81
CA CYS A 154 -6.55 -0.92 -10.18
C CYS A 154 -6.26 -0.16 -11.47
N ASP A 155 -5.07 0.41 -11.58
CA ASP A 155 -4.64 1.16 -12.78
C ASP A 155 -4.28 0.22 -13.94
N TYR A 156 -3.87 -1.02 -13.64
CA TYR A 156 -3.44 -2.02 -14.60
C TYR A 156 -4.23 -3.31 -14.45
N GLU A 157 -4.52 -3.94 -15.59
CA GLU A 157 -5.28 -5.20 -15.65
C GLU A 157 -4.58 -6.34 -14.90
N GLU A 158 -3.26 -6.43 -15.02
CA GLU A 158 -2.44 -7.44 -14.33
C GLU A 158 -2.55 -7.33 -12.80
N ASP A 159 -2.62 -6.12 -12.27
CA ASP A 159 -2.78 -5.87 -10.83
C ASP A 159 -4.19 -6.30 -10.37
N ALA A 160 -5.19 -6.02 -11.18
CA ALA A 160 -6.57 -6.46 -10.93
C ALA A 160 -6.71 -7.98 -10.94
N GLU A 161 -6.08 -8.67 -11.90
CA GLU A 161 -6.05 -10.13 -11.93
C GLU A 161 -5.34 -10.73 -10.72
N CYS A 162 -4.25 -10.12 -10.26
CA CYS A 162 -3.53 -10.53 -9.07
C CYS A 162 -4.43 -10.44 -7.81
N LEU A 163 -5.16 -9.33 -7.64
CA LEU A 163 -6.12 -9.17 -6.55
C LEU A 163 -7.30 -10.14 -6.64
N LYS A 164 -7.82 -10.35 -7.85
CA LYS A 164 -8.88 -11.32 -8.12
C LYS A 164 -8.47 -12.73 -7.69
N ASP A 165 -7.27 -13.16 -8.03
CA ASP A 165 -6.74 -14.47 -7.63
C ASP A 165 -6.68 -14.61 -6.10
N MET A 166 -6.27 -13.54 -5.39
CA MET A 166 -6.26 -13.54 -3.93
C MET A 166 -7.67 -13.61 -3.34
N LEU A 167 -8.65 -12.92 -3.93
CA LEU A 167 -10.05 -12.97 -3.50
C LEU A 167 -10.66 -14.36 -3.78
N CYS A 168 -10.41 -14.93 -4.95
CA CYS A 168 -10.84 -16.27 -5.33
C CYS A 168 -10.27 -17.34 -4.40
N PHE A 169 -9.05 -17.17 -3.90
CA PHE A 169 -8.46 -18.05 -2.89
C PHE A 169 -9.32 -18.14 -1.62
N PHE A 170 -10.01 -17.06 -1.25
CA PHE A 170 -10.97 -17.04 -0.12
C PHE A 170 -12.40 -17.37 -0.52
N ASN A 171 -12.63 -18.00 -1.69
CA ASN A 171 -13.94 -18.32 -2.24
C ASN A 171 -14.85 -17.09 -2.48
N LEU A 172 -14.24 -15.94 -2.75
CA LEU A 172 -14.96 -14.74 -3.16
C LEU A 172 -14.96 -14.67 -4.68
N ASP A 173 -16.16 -14.63 -5.29
CA ASP A 173 -16.32 -14.53 -6.74
C ASP A 173 -16.08 -13.06 -7.17
N ALA A 174 -14.85 -12.75 -7.58
CA ALA A 174 -14.46 -11.45 -8.09
C ALA A 174 -14.46 -11.45 -9.63
N LYS A 175 -14.92 -10.34 -10.22
CA LYS A 175 -15.01 -10.14 -11.68
C LYS A 175 -14.04 -9.08 -12.13
#